data_1304db4a0a6ce8a9e0d8c7927e92f53d
#
_entry.id   1304db4a0a6ce8a9e0d8c7927e92f53d
#
_cell.length_a   1.000
_cell.length_b   1.000
_cell.length_c   1.000
_cell.angle_alpha   90.00
_cell.angle_beta   90.00
_cell.angle_gamma   90.00
#
_symmetry.space_group_name_H-M   'P 1'
#
loop_
_entity.id
_entity.type
_entity.pdbx_description
1 polymer ?
#
loop_
_entity_poly.entity_id
_entity_poly.type
_entity_poly.pdbx_seq_one_letter_code
_entity_poly.pdbx_strand_id
1 'polypeptide(L)'
;MRQGLIDESKKIRAGKLTKRLVLQTKTINDTRNGSFKENWTELDTVWARINHINQTENILGKSINNTSIAIILIRYRSDINTNCRGYWNNNIYNFTEIINVNSEDRKLLITAEVRSNEQS
;
A
#
# COMPACT_ATOMS: atom_id res chain seq x y z
N MET A 1 0.86 -17.26 -30.07
CA MET A 1 1.11 -17.24 -29.47
C MET A 1 0.77 -16.85 -28.30
N ARG A 2 0.48 -17.08 -27.54
CA ARG A 2 0.17 -16.85 -26.41
C ARG A 2 0.97 -15.93 -25.78
N GLN A 3 1.72 -15.24 -26.40
CA GLN A 3 2.56 -14.42 -25.81
C GLN A 3 1.86 -13.35 -25.07
N GLY A 4 0.83 -12.76 -25.52
CA GLY A 4 0.19 -11.70 -24.83
C GLY A 4 -0.35 -12.10 -23.49
N LEU A 5 -0.95 -13.24 -23.42
CA LEU A 5 -1.44 -13.70 -22.18
C LEU A 5 -0.36 -13.94 -21.18
N ILE A 6 0.72 -14.41 -21.64
CA ILE A 6 1.82 -14.67 -20.76
C ILE A 6 2.38 -13.36 -20.23
N ASP A 7 2.39 -12.35 -21.05
CA ASP A 7 2.92 -11.09 -20.59
C ASP A 7 2.05 -10.48 -19.54
N GLU A 8 0.77 -10.66 -19.64
CA GLU A 8 -0.10 -10.12 -18.65
C GLU A 8 0.16 -10.79 -17.33
N SER A 9 0.35 -12.06 -17.32
CA SER A 9 0.65 -12.74 -16.12
C SER A 9 1.93 -12.26 -15.55
N LYS A 10 2.92 -12.02 -16.36
CA LYS A 10 4.18 -11.58 -15.86
C LYS A 10 4.11 -10.26 -15.20
N LYS A 11 3.18 -9.42 -15.55
CA LYS A 11 3.11 -8.14 -14.93
C LYS A 11 2.78 -8.22 -13.48
N ILE A 12 2.14 -9.26 -13.03
CA ILE A 12 1.86 -9.35 -11.65
C ILE A 12 2.75 -10.32 -10.94
N ARG A 13 3.78 -10.81 -11.56
CA ARG A 13 4.62 -11.74 -10.90
C ARG A 13 5.52 -11.11 -9.91
N ALA A 14 5.83 -11.82 -8.88
CA ALA A 14 6.66 -11.31 -7.82
C ALA A 14 8.03 -10.91 -8.29
N GLY A 15 8.46 -11.47 -9.38
CA GLY A 15 9.79 -11.11 -9.86
C GLY A 15 9.92 -9.67 -10.24
N LYS A 16 8.81 -8.94 -10.36
CA LYS A 16 8.92 -7.54 -10.69
C LYS A 16 8.91 -6.68 -9.48
N LEU A 17 9.10 -7.19 -8.31
CA LEU A 17 9.09 -6.39 -7.11
C LEU A 17 10.48 -5.77 -6.93
N THR A 18 10.57 -4.48 -7.13
CA THR A 18 11.86 -3.83 -7.12
C THR A 18 11.99 -2.71 -6.09
N LYS A 19 10.94 -2.40 -5.35
CA LYS A 19 11.03 -1.33 -4.37
C LYS A 19 11.07 -1.91 -2.98
N ARG A 20 11.83 -1.28 -2.10
CA ARG A 20 11.92 -1.76 -0.72
C ARG A 20 10.93 -0.99 0.11
N LEU A 21 9.83 -1.62 0.44
CA LEU A 21 8.76 -0.96 1.17
C LEU A 21 8.86 -1.33 2.64
N VAL A 22 8.88 -0.34 3.50
CA VAL A 22 8.91 -0.58 4.93
C VAL A 22 7.47 -0.70 5.38
N LEU A 23 7.15 -1.82 6.01
CA LEU A 23 5.79 -2.04 6.49
C LEU A 23 5.71 -1.65 7.95
N GLN A 24 4.66 -0.97 8.31
CA GLN A 24 4.46 -0.53 9.68
C GLN A 24 3.05 -0.88 10.11
N THR A 25 2.88 -1.16 11.37
CA THR A 25 1.57 -1.49 11.89
C THR A 25 1.25 -0.51 13.01
N LYS A 26 -0.01 -0.21 13.17
CA LYS A 26 -0.43 0.78 14.13
C LYS A 26 -0.72 0.14 15.47
N THR A 27 -0.23 0.74 16.52
CA THR A 27 -0.56 0.30 17.86
C THR A 27 -1.13 1.49 18.57
N ILE A 28 -2.11 1.27 19.40
CA ILE A 28 -2.73 2.34 20.13
C ILE A 28 -2.42 2.13 21.59
N ASN A 29 -1.79 3.12 22.19
CA ASN A 29 -1.44 3.02 23.58
C ASN A 29 -2.42 3.86 24.38
N ASP A 30 -2.97 3.24 25.42
CA ASP A 30 -3.90 3.93 26.28
C ASP A 30 -3.10 4.60 27.38
N THR A 31 -3.04 5.89 27.41
CA THR A 31 -2.27 6.54 28.43
C THR A 31 -3.15 6.74 29.64
N ARG A 32 -2.52 7.00 30.79
CA ARG A 32 -3.26 7.15 32.00
C ARG A 32 -4.09 8.37 32.00
N ASN A 33 -3.88 9.28 31.13
CA ASN A 33 -4.67 10.49 31.10
C ASN A 33 -5.90 10.30 30.25
N GLY A 34 -6.21 9.14 29.83
CA GLY A 34 -7.38 8.92 29.06
C GLY A 34 -7.27 9.22 27.60
N SER A 35 -6.11 9.61 27.14
CA SER A 35 -5.96 9.85 25.73
C SER A 35 -5.30 8.67 25.07
N PHE A 36 -5.50 8.51 23.78
CA PHE A 36 -4.92 7.43 23.06
C PHE A 36 -3.85 7.98 22.16
N LYS A 37 -2.77 7.28 22.04
CA LYS A 37 -1.71 7.71 21.21
C LYS A 37 -1.45 6.65 20.20
N GLU A 38 -1.49 7.02 18.94
CA GLU A 38 -1.19 6.07 17.89
C GLU A 38 0.28 6.02 17.65
N ASN A 39 0.83 4.86 17.68
CA ASN A 39 2.24 4.69 17.38
C ASN A 39 2.36 3.73 16.25
N TRP A 40 3.32 3.97 15.37
CA TRP A 40 3.56 3.08 14.27
C TRP A 40 4.85 2.31 14.54
N THR A 41 4.74 1.01 14.44
CA THR A 41 5.88 0.14 14.72
C THR A 41 6.28 -0.52 13.43
N GLU A 42 7.56 -0.56 13.16
CA GLU A 42 8.03 -1.18 11.95
C GLU A 42 7.83 -2.67 12.01
N LEU A 43 7.22 -3.25 11.01
CA LEU A 43 6.94 -4.65 10.97
C LEU A 43 8.01 -5.36 10.17
N ASP A 44 8.37 -4.88 9.03
CA ASP A 44 9.34 -5.54 8.18
C ASP A 44 9.59 -4.66 6.98
N THR A 45 10.60 -4.97 6.23
CA THR A 45 10.85 -4.31 4.95
C THR A 45 10.79 -5.38 3.88
N VAL A 46 9.97 -5.18 2.89
CA VAL A 46 9.75 -6.18 1.89
C VAL A 46 9.94 -5.61 0.51
N TRP A 47 10.10 -6.47 -0.47
CA TRP A 47 10.16 -6.03 -1.84
C TRP A 47 8.74 -5.83 -2.35
N ALA A 48 8.53 -4.77 -3.08
CA ALA A 48 7.20 -4.42 -3.55
C ALA A 48 7.25 -3.83 -4.92
N ARG A 49 6.10 -3.82 -5.57
CA ARG A 49 5.96 -3.14 -6.81
C ARG A 49 4.94 -2.07 -6.52
N ILE A 50 5.22 -0.84 -6.82
CA ILE A 50 4.37 0.28 -6.45
C ILE A 50 4.02 1.08 -7.69
N ASN A 51 2.73 1.19 -7.99
CA ASN A 51 2.27 1.98 -9.11
C ASN A 51 1.40 3.09 -8.59
N HIS A 52 1.71 4.30 -8.93
CA HIS A 52 0.93 5.44 -8.47
C HIS A 52 -0.11 5.77 -9.52
N ILE A 53 -1.33 6.00 -9.08
CA ILE A 53 -2.38 6.37 -9.96
C ILE A 53 -2.88 7.72 -9.52
N ASN A 54 -2.72 8.71 -10.35
CA ASN A 54 -3.18 10.01 -9.99
C ASN A 54 -4.61 10.15 -10.38
N GLN A 55 -5.46 10.41 -9.44
CA GLN A 55 -6.80 10.60 -9.75
C GLN A 55 -7.15 11.98 -9.56
N THR A 56 -7.26 12.76 -10.59
CA THR A 56 -7.65 14.08 -10.44
C THR A 56 -9.02 14.06 -10.95
N GLU A 57 -9.99 14.00 -10.18
CA GLU A 57 -11.26 13.94 -10.60
C GLU A 57 -11.85 15.23 -10.64
N ASN A 58 -12.32 15.75 -11.56
CA ASN A 58 -12.90 17.01 -11.64
C ASN A 58 -14.25 16.89 -12.20
N ILE A 59 -15.02 16.07 -11.68
CA ILE A 59 -16.31 15.82 -12.17
C ILE A 59 -17.21 16.95 -11.85
N LEU A 60 -17.94 17.41 -12.80
CA LEU A 60 -18.87 18.48 -12.59
C LEU A 60 -18.22 19.74 -12.15
N GLY A 61 -17.01 19.92 -12.52
CA GLY A 61 -16.33 21.13 -12.18
C GLY A 61 -15.99 21.28 -10.75
N LYS A 62 -16.18 20.27 -9.95
CA LYS A 62 -15.80 20.39 -8.62
C LYS A 62 -14.41 19.98 -8.42
N SER A 63 -13.70 20.72 -7.67
CA SER A 63 -12.36 20.44 -7.41
C SER A 63 -12.35 19.46 -6.31
N ILE A 64 -12.03 18.28 -6.56
CA ILE A 64 -11.99 17.33 -5.58
C ILE A 64 -10.65 17.16 -5.01
N ASN A 65 -10.49 16.68 -3.88
CA ASN A 65 -9.23 16.48 -3.27
C ASN A 65 -8.33 15.74 -4.18
N ASN A 66 -7.14 16.17 -4.32
CA ASN A 66 -6.19 15.47 -5.09
C ASN A 66 -5.70 14.32 -4.27
N THR A 67 -6.35 13.22 -4.36
CA THR A 67 -5.95 12.06 -3.62
C THR A 67 -5.10 11.21 -4.52
N SER A 68 -3.94 10.91 -4.09
CA SER A 68 -3.09 10.00 -4.83
C SER A 68 -3.32 8.61 -4.32
N ILE A 69 -3.44 7.70 -5.22
CA ILE A 69 -3.65 6.31 -4.86
C ILE A 69 -2.54 5.49 -5.46
N ALA A 70 -2.10 4.51 -4.76
CA ALA A 70 -1.09 3.60 -5.26
C ALA A 70 -1.59 2.18 -5.16
N ILE A 71 -1.18 1.37 -6.11
CA ILE A 71 -1.46 -0.05 -6.08
C ILE A 71 -0.13 -0.73 -5.79
N ILE A 72 -0.08 -1.51 -4.75
CA ILE A 72 1.14 -2.13 -4.29
C ILE A 72 1.00 -3.63 -4.34
N LEU A 73 2.01 -4.29 -4.87
CA LEU A 73 2.02 -5.73 -4.91
C LEU A 73 3.18 -6.23 -4.06
N ILE A 74 2.91 -7.13 -3.14
CA ILE A 74 3.96 -7.74 -2.32
C ILE A 74 3.71 -9.24 -2.24
N ARG A 75 4.65 -9.97 -1.71
CA ARG A 75 4.45 -11.37 -1.50
C ARG A 75 3.51 -11.53 -0.33
N TYR A 76 2.80 -12.62 -0.29
CA TYR A 76 1.79 -12.84 0.72
C TYR A 76 2.38 -12.81 2.14
N ARG A 77 1.67 -12.18 3.03
CA ARG A 77 1.99 -12.19 4.45
C ARG A 77 0.66 -12.21 5.16
N SER A 78 0.58 -12.98 6.22
CA SER A 78 -0.66 -13.10 6.94
C SER A 78 -0.88 -11.97 7.93
N ASP A 79 0.13 -11.15 8.17
CA ASP A 79 0.04 -10.10 9.17
C ASP A 79 -0.28 -8.74 8.57
N ILE A 80 -0.71 -8.65 7.33
CA ILE A 80 -1.01 -7.39 6.70
C ILE A 80 -2.50 -7.14 6.73
N ASN A 81 -2.90 -5.97 7.19
CA ASN A 81 -4.30 -5.62 7.20
C ASN A 81 -4.40 -4.10 7.06
N THR A 82 -5.58 -3.55 7.16
CA THR A 82 -5.76 -2.13 6.93
C THR A 82 -5.31 -1.28 8.11
N ASN A 83 -4.77 -1.90 9.15
CA ASN A 83 -4.14 -1.13 10.20
C ASN A 83 -2.65 -0.99 9.90
N CYS A 84 -2.22 -1.40 8.74
CA CYS A 84 -0.83 -1.29 8.35
C CYS A 84 -0.66 -0.18 7.35
N ARG A 85 0.56 0.25 7.19
CA ARG A 85 0.87 1.21 6.15
C ARG A 85 2.28 0.94 5.65
N GLY A 86 2.63 1.51 4.54
CA GLY A 86 3.96 1.36 3.99
C GLY A 86 4.66 2.68 3.95
N TYR A 87 5.97 2.65 3.91
CA TYR A 87 6.75 3.86 3.79
C TYR A 87 7.82 3.61 2.72
N TRP A 88 7.89 4.47 1.75
CA TRP A 88 8.87 4.35 0.70
C TRP A 88 9.07 5.71 0.04
N ASN A 89 10.29 6.08 -0.16
CA ASN A 89 10.62 7.30 -0.89
C ASN A 89 9.90 8.54 -0.34
N ASN A 90 9.92 8.68 0.97
CA ASN A 90 9.31 9.82 1.62
C ASN A 90 7.80 9.89 1.45
N ASN A 91 7.16 8.82 1.11
CA ASN A 91 5.71 8.78 1.04
C ASN A 91 5.18 7.74 1.99
N ILE A 92 4.02 8.02 2.53
CA ILE A 92 3.34 7.09 3.40
C ILE A 92 2.17 6.54 2.63
N TYR A 93 2.03 5.22 2.64
CA TYR A 93 0.99 4.53 1.90
C TYR A 93 0.04 3.90 2.90
N ASN A 94 -1.13 4.50 3.10
CA ASN A 94 -2.10 3.97 4.04
C ASN A 94 -2.93 2.92 3.33
N PHE A 95 -2.89 1.70 3.80
CA PHE A 95 -3.55 0.59 3.12
C PHE A 95 -5.05 0.67 3.32
N THR A 96 -5.79 0.73 2.25
CA THR A 96 -7.24 0.83 2.34
C THR A 96 -7.92 -0.45 1.89
N GLU A 97 -7.26 -1.26 1.10
CA GLU A 97 -7.87 -2.49 0.65
C GLU A 97 -6.79 -3.51 0.37
N ILE A 98 -6.97 -4.73 0.77
CA ILE A 98 -5.97 -5.76 0.59
C ILE A 98 -6.63 -6.96 -0.02
N ILE A 99 -6.10 -7.44 -1.12
CA ILE A 99 -6.64 -8.58 -1.82
C ILE A 99 -5.59 -9.68 -1.90
N ASN A 100 -6.00 -10.86 -1.51
CA ASN A 100 -5.13 -12.02 -1.64
C ASN A 100 -5.35 -12.52 -3.06
N VAL A 101 -4.39 -12.30 -3.91
CA VAL A 101 -4.55 -12.57 -5.33
C VAL A 101 -4.92 -14.03 -5.56
N ASN A 102 -6.08 -14.23 -6.17
CA ASN A 102 -6.60 -15.55 -6.45
C ASN A 102 -6.74 -16.42 -5.22
N SER A 103 -6.74 -15.85 -4.06
CA SER A 103 -6.87 -16.57 -2.81
C SER A 103 -5.83 -17.67 -2.68
N GLU A 104 -4.66 -17.45 -3.24
CA GLU A 104 -3.64 -18.47 -3.24
C GLU A 104 -2.56 -18.29 -2.20
N ASP A 105 -2.64 -17.26 -1.40
CA ASP A 105 -1.65 -17.00 -0.37
C ASP A 105 -0.25 -16.87 -0.98
N ARG A 106 -0.14 -16.22 -2.11
CA ARG A 106 1.15 -16.03 -2.74
C ARG A 106 1.48 -14.56 -2.90
N LYS A 107 0.51 -13.73 -3.16
CA LYS A 107 0.73 -12.32 -3.33
C LYS A 107 -0.43 -11.54 -2.78
N LEU A 108 -0.16 -10.35 -2.33
CA LEU A 108 -1.20 -9.44 -1.87
C LEU A 108 -1.18 -8.21 -2.75
N LEU A 109 -2.36 -7.81 -3.19
CA LEU A 109 -2.50 -6.61 -3.97
C LEU A 109 -3.15 -5.59 -3.05
N ILE A 110 -2.49 -4.49 -2.82
CA ILE A 110 -2.91 -3.53 -1.82
C ILE A 110 -3.21 -2.20 -2.47
N THR A 111 -4.35 -1.63 -2.13
CA THR A 111 -4.69 -0.28 -2.57
C THR A 111 -4.36 0.64 -1.40
N ALA A 112 -3.69 1.72 -1.68
CA ALA A 112 -3.26 2.62 -0.61
C ALA A 112 -3.47 4.06 -1.00
N GLU A 113 -3.72 4.88 -0.01
CA GLU A 113 -3.77 6.32 -0.21
C GLU A 113 -2.40 6.85 0.12
N VAL A 114 -1.87 7.67 -0.74
CA VAL A 114 -0.51 8.13 -0.63
C VAL A 114 -0.45 9.53 -0.06
N ARG A 115 0.44 9.74 0.90
CA ARG A 115 0.59 11.01 1.49
C ARG A 115 2.05 11.33 1.63
N SER A 116 2.45 12.51 1.34
CA SER A 116 3.85 12.87 1.45
C SER A 116 4.21 13.00 2.91
N ASN A 117 5.35 12.45 3.27
CA ASN A 117 5.76 12.53 4.64
C ASN A 117 6.55 13.77 4.94
N GLU A 118 6.74 14.65 3.93
CA GLU A 118 7.50 15.72 4.23
C GLU A 118 6.82 16.73 4.88
N GLN A 119 5.66 16.74 5.14
CA GLN A 119 5.06 17.65 5.72
C GLN A 119 5.33 17.79 6.98
N SER A 120 5.63 17.38 7.57
CA SER A 120 5.86 17.48 8.89
C SER A 120 5.46 18.52 9.50
#